data_67d72df80b65056d0b21d64c56033575
#
_entry.id   67d72df80b65056d0b21d64c56033575
#
_cell.length_a   1.000
_cell.length_b   1.000
_cell.length_c   1.000
_cell.angle_alpha   90.00
_cell.angle_beta   90.00
_cell.angle_gamma   90.00
#
_symmetry.space_group_name_H-M   'P 1'
#
loop_
_entity.id
_entity.type
_entity.pdbx_description
1 polymer ?
#
loop_
_entity_poly.entity_id
_entity_poly.type
_entity_poly.pdbx_seq_one_letter_code
_entity_poly.pdbx_strand_id
1 'polypeptide(L)'
;DPNNLPWGELGVEVVVESTGIFKTGELASAHIKAGAKKVVITCPAKGEDATIVMGVNDGEYDAEKHNIISNASCTTNCLAPVAKVLMENFGIKRGYMNTIHSYTNDQKILDLPHKDLRRARAAAMSMIPTTTGAARAVALVLPELKGKLDGFATRVPTPDGSMVDLTVELDREVTAEEIN
;
A
#
# COMPACT_ATOMS: atom_id res chain seq x y z
N ASP A 1 -17.74 -12.76 -12.80
CA ASP A 1 -18.18 -12.78 -11.39
C ASP A 1 -17.34 -13.80 -10.63
N PRO A 2 -16.56 -13.38 -9.61
CA PRO A 2 -15.71 -14.29 -8.82
C PRO A 2 -16.47 -15.43 -8.14
N ASN A 3 -17.75 -15.24 -7.82
CA ASN A 3 -18.58 -16.29 -7.22
C ASN A 3 -18.75 -17.53 -8.12
N ASN A 4 -18.56 -17.39 -9.42
CA ASN A 4 -18.76 -18.47 -10.42
C ASN A 4 -17.45 -19.12 -10.86
N LEU A 5 -16.34 -18.80 -10.19
CA LEU A 5 -15.03 -19.39 -10.50
C LEU A 5 -14.92 -20.77 -9.85
N PRO A 6 -14.33 -21.76 -10.52
CA PRO A 6 -14.30 -23.14 -10.04
C PRO A 6 -13.16 -23.40 -9.03
N TRP A 7 -12.95 -22.51 -8.07
CA TRP A 7 -11.84 -22.64 -7.13
C TRP A 7 -11.90 -23.91 -6.30
N GLY A 8 -13.09 -24.27 -5.84
CA GLY A 8 -13.28 -25.51 -5.08
C GLY A 8 -13.02 -26.76 -5.91
N GLU A 9 -13.50 -26.82 -7.16
CA GLU A 9 -13.27 -27.94 -8.07
C GLU A 9 -11.80 -28.12 -8.44
N LEU A 10 -11.08 -27.01 -8.56
CA LEU A 10 -9.66 -26.98 -8.90
C LEU A 10 -8.74 -27.15 -7.68
N GLY A 11 -9.30 -27.22 -6.46
CA GLY A 11 -8.54 -27.32 -5.22
C GLY A 11 -7.65 -26.11 -4.94
N VAL A 12 -8.08 -24.91 -5.36
CA VAL A 12 -7.30 -23.68 -5.17
C VAL A 12 -7.27 -23.32 -3.68
N GLU A 13 -6.09 -23.20 -3.14
CA GLU A 13 -5.91 -22.82 -1.74
C GLU A 13 -5.83 -21.30 -1.57
N VAL A 14 -5.06 -20.62 -2.42
CA VAL A 14 -4.82 -19.17 -2.34
C VAL A 14 -5.16 -18.51 -3.66
N VAL A 15 -5.97 -17.45 -3.61
CA VAL A 15 -6.24 -16.57 -4.74
C VAL A 15 -5.47 -15.26 -4.55
N VAL A 16 -4.73 -14.85 -5.57
CA VAL A 16 -4.12 -13.52 -5.64
C VAL A 16 -5.06 -12.59 -6.42
N GLU A 17 -5.76 -11.72 -5.68
CA GLU A 17 -6.67 -10.73 -6.25
C GLU A 17 -5.89 -9.49 -6.69
N SER A 18 -5.66 -9.35 -7.99
CA SER A 18 -4.86 -8.28 -8.60
C SER A 18 -5.60 -7.49 -9.67
N THR A 19 -6.93 -7.64 -9.76
CA THR A 19 -7.74 -6.91 -10.76
C THR A 19 -7.91 -5.42 -10.42
N GLY A 20 -7.72 -5.05 -9.14
CA GLY A 20 -8.00 -3.70 -8.64
C GLY A 20 -9.49 -3.38 -8.51
N ILE A 21 -10.37 -4.38 -8.68
CA ILE A 21 -11.84 -4.24 -8.58
C ILE A 21 -12.33 -4.73 -7.23
N PHE A 22 -11.93 -5.94 -6.80
CA PHE A 22 -12.41 -6.60 -5.58
C PHE A 22 -11.52 -6.26 -4.38
N LYS A 23 -11.42 -4.98 -4.07
CA LYS A 23 -10.51 -4.44 -3.02
C LYS A 23 -11.20 -4.09 -1.71
N THR A 24 -12.24 -4.83 -1.37
CA THR A 24 -12.81 -4.84 -0.03
C THR A 24 -12.95 -6.28 0.45
N GLY A 25 -12.91 -6.51 1.77
CA GLY A 25 -13.11 -7.84 2.33
C GLY A 25 -14.43 -8.46 1.87
N GLU A 26 -15.50 -7.66 1.80
CA GLU A 26 -16.80 -8.08 1.29
C GLU A 26 -16.73 -8.58 -0.17
N LEU A 27 -16.16 -7.78 -1.07
CA LEU A 27 -16.05 -8.15 -2.48
C LEU A 27 -15.11 -9.33 -2.69
N ALA A 28 -13.96 -9.35 -2.01
CA ALA A 28 -12.98 -10.43 -2.09
C ALA A 28 -13.50 -11.75 -1.51
N SER A 29 -14.48 -11.70 -0.59
CA SER A 29 -15.12 -12.91 -0.04
C SER A 29 -15.81 -13.77 -1.10
N ALA A 30 -16.09 -13.24 -2.29
CA ALA A 30 -16.61 -13.99 -3.42
C ALA A 30 -15.66 -15.14 -3.82
N HIS A 31 -14.35 -14.94 -3.74
CA HIS A 31 -13.38 -16.01 -4.00
C HIS A 31 -13.40 -17.11 -2.94
N ILE A 32 -13.63 -16.75 -1.67
CA ILE A 32 -13.80 -17.72 -0.59
C ILE A 32 -15.08 -18.55 -0.81
N LYS A 33 -16.20 -17.88 -1.17
CA LYS A 33 -17.46 -18.54 -1.51
C LYS A 33 -17.33 -19.48 -2.69
N ALA A 34 -16.49 -19.16 -3.65
CA ALA A 34 -16.15 -19.98 -4.81
C ALA A 34 -15.24 -21.18 -4.46
N GLY A 35 -14.77 -21.30 -3.22
CA GLY A 35 -14.04 -22.45 -2.71
C GLY A 35 -12.54 -22.25 -2.44
N ALA A 36 -12.00 -21.05 -2.61
CA ALA A 36 -10.64 -20.73 -2.18
C ALA A 36 -10.55 -20.68 -0.65
N LYS A 37 -9.39 -21.03 -0.07
CA LYS A 37 -9.17 -20.94 1.37
C LYS A 37 -8.71 -19.55 1.81
N LYS A 38 -7.93 -18.88 0.99
CA LYS A 38 -7.32 -17.57 1.28
C LYS A 38 -7.40 -16.66 0.07
N VAL A 39 -7.47 -15.35 0.33
CA VAL A 39 -7.34 -14.30 -0.70
C VAL A 39 -6.29 -13.30 -0.29
N VAL A 40 -5.33 -13.04 -1.17
CA VAL A 40 -4.35 -11.96 -1.02
C VAL A 40 -4.69 -10.86 -2.01
N ILE A 41 -5.11 -9.69 -1.50
CA ILE A 41 -5.41 -8.51 -2.30
C ILE A 41 -4.11 -7.72 -2.49
N THR A 42 -3.71 -7.50 -3.74
CA THR A 42 -2.42 -6.84 -4.08
C THR A 42 -2.44 -5.32 -4.00
N CYS A 43 -3.41 -4.74 -3.32
CA CYS A 43 -3.55 -3.29 -3.12
C CYS A 43 -4.16 -2.99 -1.75
N PRO A 44 -4.16 -1.71 -1.31
CA PRO A 44 -4.87 -1.33 -0.09
C PRO A 44 -6.34 -1.74 -0.16
N ALA A 45 -6.83 -2.37 0.89
CA ALA A 45 -8.20 -2.86 1.00
C ALA A 45 -8.98 -2.12 2.09
N LYS A 46 -10.24 -2.51 2.28
CA LYS A 46 -11.09 -2.09 3.40
C LYS A 46 -11.92 -3.29 3.87
N GLY A 47 -11.95 -3.52 5.19
CA GLY A 47 -12.69 -4.63 5.77
C GLY A 47 -12.05 -5.99 5.47
N GLU A 48 -10.77 -6.02 5.16
CA GLU A 48 -9.91 -7.18 5.16
C GLU A 48 -9.63 -7.66 6.60
N ASP A 49 -9.21 -8.91 6.77
CA ASP A 49 -8.88 -9.46 8.08
C ASP A 49 -7.54 -8.92 8.60
N ALA A 50 -6.59 -8.67 7.72
CA ALA A 50 -5.30 -8.09 8.05
C ALA A 50 -4.67 -7.35 6.85
N THR A 51 -3.90 -6.29 7.15
CA THR A 51 -2.97 -5.67 6.21
C THR A 51 -1.56 -6.04 6.63
N ILE A 52 -0.79 -6.67 5.75
CA ILE A 52 0.55 -7.20 6.04
C ILE A 52 1.60 -6.55 5.14
N VAL A 53 2.70 -6.13 5.75
CA VAL A 53 3.95 -5.75 5.09
C VAL A 53 5.06 -6.66 5.60
N MET A 54 5.69 -7.39 4.71
CA MET A 54 6.75 -8.34 5.05
C MET A 54 7.93 -7.63 5.73
N GLY A 55 8.46 -8.25 6.78
CA GLY A 55 9.53 -7.67 7.61
C GLY A 55 9.06 -6.59 8.60
N VAL A 56 7.78 -6.21 8.56
CA VAL A 56 7.20 -5.19 9.45
C VAL A 56 6.27 -5.84 10.48
N ASN A 57 5.17 -6.40 10.02
CA ASN A 57 4.14 -6.99 10.86
C ASN A 57 3.69 -8.40 10.40
N ASP A 58 4.48 -9.08 9.60
CA ASP A 58 4.17 -10.44 9.13
C ASP A 58 4.04 -11.46 10.26
N GLY A 59 4.67 -11.21 11.41
CA GLY A 59 4.48 -12.00 12.63
C GLY A 59 3.08 -11.92 13.24
N GLU A 60 2.25 -10.94 12.84
CA GLU A 60 0.85 -10.82 13.27
C GLU A 60 -0.09 -11.73 12.47
N TYR A 61 0.39 -12.36 11.41
CA TYR A 61 -0.43 -13.23 10.59
C TYR A 61 -0.90 -14.47 11.36
N ASP A 62 -2.21 -14.66 11.42
CA ASP A 62 -2.87 -15.81 12.02
C ASP A 62 -3.60 -16.59 10.91
N ALA A 63 -3.09 -17.77 10.60
CA ALA A 63 -3.63 -18.61 9.52
C ALA A 63 -5.08 -19.07 9.76
N GLU A 64 -5.54 -19.12 11.01
CA GLU A 64 -6.90 -19.54 11.33
C GLU A 64 -7.91 -18.40 11.25
N LYS A 65 -7.47 -17.16 11.43
CA LYS A 65 -8.33 -15.98 11.47
C LYS A 65 -8.27 -15.14 10.21
N HIS A 66 -7.08 -15.01 9.61
CA HIS A 66 -6.86 -14.12 8.48
C HIS A 66 -7.03 -14.85 7.16
N ASN A 67 -8.19 -14.74 6.55
CA ASN A 67 -8.54 -15.37 5.27
C ASN A 67 -8.46 -14.40 4.09
N ILE A 68 -8.72 -13.11 4.32
CA ILE A 68 -8.64 -12.05 3.32
C ILE A 68 -7.60 -11.02 3.78
N ILE A 69 -6.48 -10.98 3.09
CA ILE A 69 -5.30 -10.22 3.49
C ILE A 69 -5.01 -9.16 2.43
N SER A 70 -4.75 -7.93 2.86
CA SER A 70 -4.21 -6.89 1.99
C SER A 70 -2.67 -6.88 2.07
N ASN A 71 -2.02 -6.82 0.92
CA ASN A 71 -0.57 -6.60 0.82
C ASN A 71 -0.19 -5.10 0.84
N ALA A 72 -1.08 -4.23 1.33
CA ALA A 72 -0.91 -2.78 1.38
C ALA A 72 -0.63 -2.12 0.00
N SER A 73 -0.06 -0.92 -0.01
CA SER A 73 0.36 -0.23 -1.22
C SER A 73 1.86 -0.38 -1.49
N CYS A 74 2.28 -0.18 -2.73
CA CYS A 74 3.69 -0.10 -3.09
C CYS A 74 4.46 0.92 -2.24
N THR A 75 3.91 2.12 -2.05
CA THR A 75 4.52 3.16 -1.22
C THR A 75 4.56 2.75 0.26
N THR A 76 3.52 2.10 0.79
CA THR A 76 3.53 1.60 2.18
C THR A 76 4.59 0.51 2.35
N ASN A 77 4.74 -0.40 1.39
CA ASN A 77 5.79 -1.43 1.41
C ASN A 77 7.20 -0.84 1.34
N CYS A 78 7.39 0.29 0.67
CA CYS A 78 8.67 1.02 0.66
C CYS A 78 8.92 1.74 2.01
N LEU A 79 7.91 2.46 2.51
CA LEU A 79 8.08 3.36 3.65
C LEU A 79 8.08 2.63 5.00
N ALA A 80 7.24 1.61 5.18
CA ALA A 80 7.05 0.98 6.49
C ALA A 80 8.31 0.29 7.03
N PRO A 81 9.11 -0.47 6.25
CA PRO A 81 10.36 -1.04 6.74
C PRO A 81 11.36 0.02 7.20
N VAL A 82 11.52 1.11 6.43
CA VAL A 82 12.40 2.23 6.80
C VAL A 82 11.91 2.91 8.08
N ALA A 83 10.60 3.19 8.15
CA ALA A 83 9.99 3.81 9.32
C ALA A 83 10.12 2.93 10.57
N LYS A 84 10.01 1.60 10.44
CA LYS A 84 10.22 0.64 11.52
C LYS A 84 11.62 0.74 12.08
N VAL A 85 12.64 0.67 11.22
CA VAL A 85 14.05 0.77 11.65
C VAL A 85 14.33 2.08 12.34
N LEU A 86 13.87 3.20 11.79
CA LEU A 86 14.06 4.52 12.39
C LEU A 86 13.34 4.64 13.75
N MET A 87 12.10 4.15 13.83
CA MET A 87 11.29 4.19 15.03
C MET A 87 11.91 3.36 16.16
N GLU A 88 12.32 2.12 15.88
CA GLU A 88 12.87 1.20 16.87
C GLU A 88 14.22 1.63 17.42
N ASN A 89 15.07 2.26 16.61
CA ASN A 89 16.42 2.64 16.99
C ASN A 89 16.56 4.09 17.47
N PHE A 90 15.74 5.01 16.97
CA PHE A 90 15.92 6.45 17.18
C PHE A 90 14.65 7.16 17.66
N GLY A 91 13.49 6.51 17.57
CA GLY A 91 12.18 7.12 17.79
C GLY A 91 11.81 8.09 16.66
N ILE A 92 10.52 8.24 16.40
CA ILE A 92 9.98 9.22 15.44
C ILE A 92 8.95 10.09 16.14
N LYS A 93 9.22 11.41 16.19
CA LYS A 93 8.26 12.42 16.65
C LYS A 93 7.21 12.70 15.58
N ARG A 94 7.68 13.02 14.39
CA ARG A 94 6.86 13.29 13.19
C ARG A 94 7.67 13.14 11.93
N GLY A 95 6.97 12.95 10.83
CA GLY A 95 7.61 12.90 9.51
C GLY A 95 6.66 13.29 8.40
N TYR A 96 7.26 13.69 7.29
CA TYR A 96 6.55 14.03 6.07
C TYR A 96 7.23 13.37 4.87
N MET A 97 6.46 12.73 4.00
CA MET A 97 7.01 12.06 2.83
C MET A 97 6.44 12.59 1.53
N ASN A 98 7.27 12.60 0.50
CA ASN A 98 6.84 12.73 -0.89
C ASN A 98 7.18 11.42 -1.63
N THR A 99 6.19 10.77 -2.24
CA THR A 99 6.50 9.69 -3.17
C THR A 99 6.57 10.24 -4.58
N ILE A 100 7.77 10.25 -5.14
CA ILE A 100 8.04 10.54 -6.56
C ILE A 100 7.68 9.24 -7.31
N HIS A 101 6.49 9.22 -7.89
CA HIS A 101 5.84 7.98 -8.26
C HIS A 101 5.62 7.89 -9.76
N SER A 102 6.01 6.76 -10.35
CA SER A 102 5.65 6.43 -11.73
C SER A 102 4.14 6.51 -11.94
N TYR A 103 3.71 6.78 -13.17
CA TYR A 103 2.28 6.73 -13.49
C TYR A 103 1.77 5.27 -13.42
N THR A 104 0.50 5.12 -13.13
CA THR A 104 -0.18 3.81 -13.04
C THR A 104 -1.47 3.85 -13.86
N ASN A 105 -2.17 2.73 -13.97
CA ASN A 105 -3.47 2.64 -14.67
C ASN A 105 -4.57 3.53 -14.06
N ASP A 106 -4.33 4.13 -12.90
CA ASP A 106 -5.17 5.21 -12.35
C ASP A 106 -5.18 6.45 -13.25
N GLN A 107 -4.04 6.75 -13.91
CA GLN A 107 -3.91 7.81 -14.90
C GLN A 107 -4.16 7.25 -16.31
N LYS A 108 -4.65 8.11 -17.20
CA LYS A 108 -4.96 7.75 -18.59
C LYS A 108 -3.82 8.16 -19.53
N ILE A 109 -3.74 7.51 -20.69
CA ILE A 109 -2.75 7.84 -21.72
C ILE A 109 -2.93 9.27 -22.22
N LEU A 110 -4.18 9.67 -22.49
CA LEU A 110 -4.57 11.02 -22.91
C LEU A 110 -5.33 11.74 -21.81
N ASP A 111 -5.57 13.05 -21.99
CA ASP A 111 -6.42 13.86 -21.13
C ASP A 111 -7.83 13.24 -21.08
N LEU A 112 -8.25 12.78 -19.92
CA LEU A 112 -9.55 12.18 -19.68
C LEU A 112 -10.07 12.49 -18.28
N PRO A 113 -11.40 12.44 -18.04
CA PRO A 113 -11.97 12.70 -16.73
C PRO A 113 -11.37 11.82 -15.64
N HIS A 114 -11.09 12.44 -14.49
CA HIS A 114 -10.61 11.78 -13.28
C HIS A 114 -11.18 12.50 -12.06
N LYS A 115 -11.37 11.79 -10.93
CA LYS A 115 -11.88 12.38 -9.67
C LYS A 115 -10.96 13.47 -9.12
N ASP A 116 -9.64 13.27 -9.21
CA ASP A 116 -8.65 14.31 -8.99
C ASP A 116 -8.32 14.96 -10.33
N LEU A 117 -8.70 16.23 -10.50
CA LEU A 117 -8.50 16.98 -11.74
C LEU A 117 -7.02 17.11 -12.14
N ARG A 118 -6.09 17.02 -11.18
CA ARG A 118 -4.65 17.00 -11.47
C ARG A 118 -4.26 15.75 -12.24
N ARG A 119 -4.90 14.58 -11.92
CA ARG A 119 -4.69 13.31 -12.62
C ARG A 119 -5.50 13.17 -13.90
N ALA A 120 -6.32 14.16 -14.25
CA ALA A 120 -7.11 14.20 -15.50
C ALA A 120 -6.26 14.52 -16.75
N ARG A 121 -4.95 14.63 -16.59
CA ARG A 121 -3.99 14.90 -17.67
C ARG A 121 -3.31 13.62 -18.13
N ALA A 122 -2.82 13.64 -19.37
CA ALA A 122 -2.06 12.55 -19.97
C ALA A 122 -0.91 12.10 -19.05
N ALA A 123 -0.82 10.81 -18.76
CA ALA A 123 0.06 10.27 -17.74
C ALA A 123 1.57 10.55 -17.98
N ALA A 124 2.00 10.47 -19.26
CA ALA A 124 3.40 10.55 -19.63
C ALA A 124 3.90 11.96 -19.98
N MET A 125 3.13 13.02 -19.62
CA MET A 125 3.44 14.37 -20.11
C MET A 125 4.04 15.30 -19.06
N SER A 126 3.58 15.24 -17.82
CA SER A 126 3.95 16.23 -16.81
C SER A 126 4.08 15.62 -15.42
N MET A 127 4.82 16.27 -14.54
CA MET A 127 4.78 15.98 -13.11
C MET A 127 3.46 16.45 -12.52
N ILE A 128 2.83 15.63 -11.69
CA ILE A 128 1.49 15.88 -11.14
C ILE A 128 1.52 15.70 -9.63
N PRO A 129 1.57 16.79 -8.86
CA PRO A 129 1.36 16.73 -7.42
C PRO A 129 -0.07 16.29 -7.11
N THR A 130 -0.23 15.31 -6.22
CA THR A 130 -1.53 14.73 -5.86
C THR A 130 -1.50 14.18 -4.44
N THR A 131 -2.67 13.84 -3.93
CA THR A 131 -2.79 13.25 -2.60
C THR A 131 -2.40 11.77 -2.60
N THR A 132 -1.92 11.28 -1.46
CA THR A 132 -1.74 9.86 -1.18
C THR A 132 -2.15 9.55 0.26
N GLY A 133 -2.73 8.39 0.48
CA GLY A 133 -2.98 7.87 1.81
C GLY A 133 -1.86 6.99 2.36
N ALA A 134 -0.80 6.77 1.58
CA ALA A 134 0.21 5.77 1.91
C ALA A 134 0.99 6.06 3.21
N ALA A 135 1.32 7.33 3.49
CA ALA A 135 2.00 7.70 4.73
C ALA A 135 1.14 7.40 5.97
N ARG A 136 -0.15 7.73 5.89
CA ARG A 136 -1.10 7.42 6.99
C ARG A 136 -1.37 5.92 7.09
N ALA A 137 -1.33 5.21 5.98
CA ALA A 137 -1.55 3.76 5.95
C ALA A 137 -0.41 2.98 6.62
N VAL A 138 0.78 3.57 6.81
CA VAL A 138 1.84 2.95 7.61
C VAL A 138 1.36 2.63 9.02
N ALA A 139 0.47 3.45 9.58
CA ALA A 139 -0.12 3.19 10.90
C ALA A 139 -1.01 1.94 10.99
N LEU A 140 -1.36 1.32 9.87
CA LEU A 140 -2.06 0.03 9.85
C LEU A 140 -1.12 -1.14 10.19
N VAL A 141 0.16 -0.99 9.91
CA VAL A 141 1.20 -2.01 10.12
C VAL A 141 2.23 -1.62 11.19
N LEU A 142 2.26 -0.33 11.59
CA LEU A 142 3.03 0.24 12.68
C LEU A 142 2.15 1.22 13.46
N PRO A 143 1.31 0.71 14.38
CA PRO A 143 0.33 1.53 15.10
C PRO A 143 0.93 2.70 15.89
N GLU A 144 2.18 2.58 16.34
CA GLU A 144 2.93 3.60 17.09
C GLU A 144 3.18 4.88 16.28
N LEU A 145 3.10 4.78 14.95
CA LEU A 145 3.26 5.91 14.04
C LEU A 145 1.93 6.59 13.67
N LYS A 146 0.84 6.19 14.32
CA LYS A 146 -0.48 6.81 14.08
C LYS A 146 -0.43 8.31 14.36
N GLY A 147 -0.75 9.11 13.33
CA GLY A 147 -0.76 10.57 13.40
C GLY A 147 0.61 11.24 13.33
N LYS A 148 1.70 10.47 13.26
CA LYS A 148 3.06 11.01 13.19
C LYS A 148 3.57 11.20 11.74
N LEU A 149 3.03 10.45 10.78
CA LEU A 149 3.43 10.51 9.38
C LEU A 149 2.29 11.03 8.50
N ASP A 150 2.62 11.95 7.60
CA ASP A 150 1.75 12.40 6.52
C ASP A 150 2.59 12.60 5.25
N GLY A 151 1.96 12.95 4.13
CA GLY A 151 2.67 13.16 2.89
C GLY A 151 1.77 13.36 1.68
N PHE A 152 2.42 13.50 0.54
CA PHE A 152 1.78 13.62 -0.76
C PHE A 152 2.52 12.80 -1.82
N ALA A 153 1.98 12.75 -3.02
CA ALA A 153 2.60 12.10 -4.16
C ALA A 153 2.90 13.11 -5.26
N THR A 154 4.02 12.95 -5.92
CA THR A 154 4.34 13.61 -7.18
C THR A 154 4.40 12.53 -8.25
N ARG A 155 3.35 12.41 -9.08
CA ARG A 155 3.38 11.54 -10.25
C ARG A 155 4.33 12.11 -11.28
N VAL A 156 5.20 11.26 -11.83
CA VAL A 156 6.19 11.65 -12.83
C VAL A 156 5.98 10.87 -14.12
N PRO A 157 6.39 11.39 -15.29
CA PRO A 157 6.20 10.75 -16.59
C PRO A 157 7.19 9.60 -16.82
N THR A 158 7.19 8.65 -15.90
CA THR A 158 8.06 7.47 -15.88
C THR A 158 7.19 6.23 -15.76
N PRO A 159 7.36 5.21 -16.65
CA PRO A 159 6.49 4.03 -16.65
C PRO A 159 6.76 3.06 -15.49
N ASP A 160 7.98 3.07 -14.96
CA ASP A 160 8.41 2.15 -13.90
C ASP A 160 9.41 2.83 -12.97
N GLY A 161 9.46 2.33 -11.71
CA GLY A 161 10.35 2.85 -10.68
C GLY A 161 9.79 4.10 -9.98
N SER A 162 9.69 4.02 -8.64
CA SER A 162 9.26 5.11 -7.79
C SER A 162 10.23 5.30 -6.62
N MET A 163 10.29 6.49 -6.07
CA MET A 163 11.17 6.83 -4.95
C MET A 163 10.34 7.46 -3.83
N VAL A 164 10.69 7.15 -2.59
CA VAL A 164 10.18 7.85 -1.41
C VAL A 164 11.25 8.80 -0.89
N ASP A 165 10.91 10.06 -0.80
CA ASP A 165 11.68 11.09 -0.10
C ASP A 165 11.02 11.31 1.26
N LEU A 166 11.74 10.95 2.33
CA LEU A 166 11.24 10.98 3.70
C LEU A 166 12.05 11.95 4.55
N THR A 167 11.37 12.93 5.13
CA THR A 167 11.93 13.81 6.16
C THR A 167 11.28 13.46 7.50
N VAL A 168 12.10 13.18 8.53
CA VAL A 168 11.65 12.84 9.89
C VAL A 168 12.35 13.69 10.94
N GLU A 169 11.61 13.98 12.01
CA GLU A 169 12.16 14.46 13.27
C GLU A 169 12.25 13.28 14.23
N LEU A 170 13.46 12.95 14.64
CA LEU A 170 13.76 11.86 15.56
C LEU A 170 13.71 12.30 17.02
N ASP A 171 13.59 11.36 17.95
CA ASP A 171 13.54 11.65 19.39
C ASP A 171 14.91 12.05 19.97
N ARG A 172 16.01 11.69 19.28
CA ARG A 172 17.38 12.07 19.62
C ARG A 172 18.18 12.54 18.42
N GLU A 173 19.26 13.25 18.66
CA GLU A 173 20.25 13.57 17.65
C GLU A 173 20.98 12.29 17.19
N VAL A 174 21.25 12.21 15.90
CA VAL A 174 21.90 11.08 15.23
C VAL A 174 22.80 11.58 14.12
N THR A 175 23.81 10.79 13.78
CA THR A 175 24.66 11.04 12.61
C THR A 175 24.17 10.22 11.42
N ALA A 176 24.62 10.57 10.20
CA ALA A 176 24.32 9.78 9.01
C ALA A 176 24.90 8.36 9.09
N GLU A 177 26.05 8.20 9.73
CA GLU A 177 26.74 6.92 9.94
C GLU A 177 25.94 6.01 10.91
N GLU A 178 25.25 6.58 11.90
CA GLU A 178 24.39 5.80 12.80
C GLU A 178 23.13 5.29 12.09
N ILE A 179 22.63 6.01 11.08
CA ILE A 179 21.43 5.62 10.34
C ILE A 179 21.73 4.59 9.26
N ASN A 180 22.89 4.70 8.58
CA ASN A 180 23.30 3.85 7.45
C ASN A 180 24.08 2.62 7.89
#